data_dd9584b3e7b00c2011a3603edfcbc1fc
#
_entry.id   dd9584b3e7b00c2011a3603edfcbc1fc
#
_cell.length_a   1.000
_cell.length_b   1.000
_cell.length_c   1.000
_cell.angle_alpha   90.00
_cell.angle_beta   90.00
_cell.angle_gamma   90.00
#
_symmetry.space_group_name_H-M   'P 1'
#
loop_
_entity.id
_entity.type
_entity.pdbx_description
1 polymer ?
#
loop_
_entity_poly.entity_id
_entity_poly.type
_entity_poly.pdbx_seq_one_letter_code
_entity_poly.pdbx_strand_id
1 'polypeptide(L)'
;MDTLLSLKPILTTLVMPACGGLLAVFAMLVWAWHRSTRTYARMPIVFAGITTFLLWLLSCQAVAIWLSLHLLPQVSPVGADDLKRQHVQAIVVLGGGVENEAIEYSGPTLSPDAMSRLLYAIHLSRSTQLPMAYTGGIGWAGQNGQTSEAEVAAIALTRLGAPALRWQENQSRDTRENALLTAALLKSDGITHIALVTHAWHMPRSVRQFEAAGLQVTPAPMGYIRSDLSPLLQWLPSGKGLRETGWVIREWLGLLLT
;
A
#
# COMPACT_ATOMS: atom_id res chain seq x y z
N MET A 1 1.03 24.54 31.50
CA MET A 1 0.96 23.08 31.47
C MET A 1 0.74 22.55 30.05
N ASP A 2 0.06 23.31 29.19
CA ASP A 2 -0.29 22.89 27.80
C ASP A 2 0.89 22.83 26.81
N THR A 3 1.90 23.68 27.00
CA THR A 3 3.11 23.67 26.13
C THR A 3 3.99 22.42 26.28
N LEU A 4 4.06 21.84 27.48
CA LEU A 4 4.81 20.59 27.70
C LEU A 4 4.06 19.37 27.14
N LEU A 5 2.74 19.38 27.18
CA LEU A 5 1.91 18.32 26.59
C LEU A 5 1.98 18.32 25.06
N SER A 6 2.08 19.49 24.44
CA SER A 6 2.25 19.63 22.99
C SER A 6 3.62 19.13 22.48
N LEU A 7 4.64 19.11 23.32
CA LEU A 7 5.99 18.60 22.99
C LEU A 7 6.10 17.07 23.10
N LYS A 8 5.19 16.42 23.83
CA LYS A 8 5.24 14.97 24.07
C LYS A 8 5.34 14.14 22.76
N PRO A 9 4.54 14.38 21.71
CA PRO A 9 4.65 13.62 20.45
C PRO A 9 6.02 13.79 19.80
N ILE A 10 6.57 15.00 19.82
CA ILE A 10 7.89 15.30 19.25
C ILE A 10 8.97 14.53 20.00
N LEU A 11 9.00 14.64 21.33
CA LEU A 11 9.99 13.95 22.18
C LEU A 11 9.89 12.43 22.02
N THR A 12 8.67 11.89 21.97
CA THR A 12 8.47 10.46 21.75
C THR A 12 9.04 10.02 20.39
N THR A 13 8.79 10.77 19.32
CA THR A 13 9.29 10.46 17.97
C THR A 13 10.82 10.52 17.91
N LEU A 14 11.45 11.51 18.60
CA LEU A 14 12.91 11.64 18.63
C LEU A 14 13.60 10.46 19.33
N VAL A 15 12.96 9.83 20.32
CA VAL A 15 13.49 8.66 21.04
C VAL A 15 13.22 7.35 20.31
N MET A 16 12.21 7.28 19.40
CA MET A 16 11.90 6.08 18.65
C MET A 16 13.07 5.62 17.76
N PRO A 17 13.27 4.29 17.54
CA PRO A 17 14.44 3.75 16.85
C PRO A 17 14.74 4.37 15.50
N ALA A 18 13.70 4.69 14.71
CA ALA A 18 13.88 5.28 13.38
C ALA A 18 14.54 6.67 13.45
N CYS A 19 14.07 7.55 14.31
CA CYS A 19 14.59 8.91 14.44
C CYS A 19 15.83 8.94 15.36
N GLY A 20 15.75 8.36 16.56
CA GLY A 20 16.83 8.35 17.53
C GLY A 20 18.09 7.64 17.02
N GLY A 21 17.94 6.52 16.30
CA GLY A 21 19.04 5.80 15.69
C GLY A 21 19.79 6.64 14.64
N LEU A 22 19.05 7.31 13.76
CA LEU A 22 19.65 8.21 12.76
C LEU A 22 20.35 9.41 13.41
N LEU A 23 19.76 10.00 14.44
CA LEU A 23 20.38 11.08 15.20
C LEU A 23 21.69 10.63 15.86
N ALA A 24 21.71 9.42 16.45
CA ALA A 24 22.92 8.86 17.06
C ALA A 24 24.02 8.65 16.02
N VAL A 25 23.70 8.10 14.84
CA VAL A 25 24.64 7.95 13.72
C VAL A 25 25.17 9.32 13.28
N PHE A 26 24.30 10.33 13.14
CA PHE A 26 24.70 11.69 12.77
C PHE A 26 25.66 12.29 13.80
N ALA A 27 25.38 12.14 15.09
CA ALA A 27 26.26 12.61 16.15
C ALA A 27 27.64 11.92 16.13
N MET A 28 27.67 10.60 15.88
CA MET A 28 28.92 9.84 15.72
C MET A 28 29.73 10.32 14.51
N LEU A 29 29.10 10.61 13.38
CA LEU A 29 29.75 11.11 12.18
C LEU A 29 30.37 12.51 12.41
N VAL A 30 29.64 13.41 13.10
CA VAL A 30 30.15 14.74 13.49
C VAL A 30 31.34 14.59 14.42
N TRP A 31 31.26 13.71 15.42
CA TRP A 31 32.38 13.44 16.33
C TRP A 31 33.60 12.87 15.58
N ALA A 32 33.41 11.90 14.69
CA ALA A 32 34.47 11.33 13.87
C ALA A 32 35.13 12.39 12.93
N TRP A 33 34.32 13.28 12.35
CA TRP A 33 34.82 14.41 11.54
C TRP A 33 35.76 15.31 12.34
N HIS A 34 35.37 15.72 13.54
CA HIS A 34 36.20 16.57 14.40
C HIS A 34 37.51 15.89 14.85
N ARG A 35 37.49 14.55 14.99
CA ARG A 35 38.68 13.77 15.34
C ARG A 35 39.58 13.46 14.16
N SER A 36 39.11 13.57 12.93
CA SER A 36 39.86 13.24 11.72
C SER A 36 40.83 14.38 11.35
N THR A 37 42.12 14.09 11.37
CA THR A 37 43.16 15.03 10.99
C THR A 37 43.61 14.88 9.53
N ARG A 38 43.25 13.77 8.87
CA ARG A 38 43.67 13.46 7.48
C ARG A 38 42.49 13.64 6.52
N THR A 39 42.76 14.37 5.38
CA THR A 39 41.74 14.63 4.36
C THR A 39 41.14 13.35 3.78
N TYR A 40 41.97 12.34 3.51
CA TYR A 40 41.47 11.05 2.97
C TYR A 40 40.52 10.29 3.93
N ALA A 41 40.71 10.45 5.25
CA ALA A 41 39.82 9.83 6.25
C ALA A 41 38.47 10.53 6.35
N ARG A 42 38.30 11.73 5.77
CA ARG A 42 37.04 12.47 5.77
C ARG A 42 36.06 12.03 4.68
N MET A 43 36.57 11.52 3.55
CA MET A 43 35.69 11.08 2.45
C MET A 43 34.63 10.04 2.85
N PRO A 44 34.98 8.92 3.53
CA PRO A 44 33.97 7.96 3.96
C PRO A 44 32.98 8.56 4.96
N ILE A 45 33.41 9.53 5.80
CA ILE A 45 32.53 10.23 6.75
C ILE A 45 31.50 11.08 5.97
N VAL A 46 31.94 11.77 4.91
CA VAL A 46 31.03 12.55 4.03
C VAL A 46 30.00 11.62 3.37
N PHE A 47 30.44 10.51 2.78
CA PHE A 47 29.53 9.54 2.16
C PHE A 47 28.53 8.97 3.17
N ALA A 48 28.99 8.58 4.35
CA ALA A 48 28.11 8.10 5.42
C ALA A 48 27.12 9.19 5.86
N GLY A 49 27.56 10.44 5.95
CA GLY A 49 26.70 11.59 6.26
C GLY A 49 25.59 11.79 5.23
N ILE A 50 25.95 11.77 3.94
CA ILE A 50 24.99 11.89 2.83
C ILE A 50 23.99 10.71 2.87
N THR A 51 24.47 9.48 3.02
CA THR A 51 23.60 8.30 3.08
C THR A 51 22.63 8.39 4.26
N THR A 52 23.11 8.79 5.44
CA THR A 52 22.28 8.97 6.62
C THR A 52 21.23 10.05 6.42
N PHE A 53 21.60 11.17 5.80
CA PHE A 53 20.69 12.26 5.48
C PHE A 53 19.62 11.86 4.45
N LEU A 54 20.01 11.13 3.41
CA LEU A 54 19.05 10.57 2.45
C LEU A 54 18.08 9.59 3.10
N LEU A 55 18.58 8.71 3.98
CA LEU A 55 17.74 7.78 4.74
C LEU A 55 16.79 8.53 5.67
N TRP A 56 17.24 9.63 6.31
CA TRP A 56 16.38 10.52 7.07
C TRP A 56 15.23 11.04 6.20
N LEU A 57 15.53 11.66 5.06
CA LEU A 57 14.53 12.22 4.15
C LEU A 57 13.54 11.15 3.69
N LEU A 58 14.03 9.99 3.22
CA LEU A 58 13.19 8.89 2.75
C LEU A 58 12.33 8.25 3.86
N SER A 59 12.67 8.50 5.13
CA SER A 59 11.89 8.05 6.28
C SER A 59 10.87 9.09 6.76
N CYS A 60 10.79 10.28 6.13
CA CYS A 60 9.83 11.31 6.47
C CYS A 60 8.51 11.14 5.71
N GLN A 61 7.36 11.27 6.40
CA GLN A 61 6.05 11.22 5.73
C GLN A 61 5.85 12.37 4.72
N ALA A 62 6.39 13.57 5.03
CA ALA A 62 6.35 14.70 4.10
C ALA A 62 6.95 14.35 2.74
N VAL A 63 8.08 13.61 2.74
CA VAL A 63 8.73 13.15 1.50
C VAL A 63 7.90 12.08 0.80
N ALA A 64 7.35 11.10 1.52
CA ALA A 64 6.47 10.08 0.94
C ALA A 64 5.24 10.71 0.26
N ILE A 65 4.61 11.69 0.90
CA ILE A 65 3.48 12.45 0.33
C ILE A 65 3.92 13.20 -0.92
N TRP A 66 5.03 13.95 -0.85
CA TRP A 66 5.54 14.69 -1.98
C TRP A 66 5.86 13.79 -3.18
N LEU A 67 6.56 12.66 -2.96
CA LEU A 67 6.85 11.68 -3.99
C LEU A 67 5.57 11.09 -4.60
N SER A 68 4.58 10.75 -3.77
CA SER A 68 3.29 10.22 -4.23
C SER A 68 2.59 11.21 -5.17
N LEU A 69 2.59 12.49 -4.84
CA LEU A 69 1.93 13.53 -5.64
C LEU A 69 2.64 13.84 -6.97
N HIS A 70 3.97 13.65 -7.05
CA HIS A 70 4.76 14.04 -8.21
C HIS A 70 5.21 12.87 -9.10
N LEU A 71 5.35 11.67 -8.54
CA LEU A 71 5.82 10.51 -9.30
C LEU A 71 4.68 9.60 -9.78
N LEU A 72 3.52 9.61 -9.08
CA LEU A 72 2.41 8.74 -9.44
C LEU A 72 1.25 9.54 -10.05
N PRO A 73 0.57 8.98 -11.08
CA PRO A 73 -0.68 9.56 -11.57
C PRO A 73 -1.71 9.63 -10.45
N GLN A 74 -2.34 10.80 -10.30
CA GLN A 74 -3.33 11.03 -9.25
C GLN A 74 -4.68 10.49 -9.69
N VAL A 75 -5.31 9.68 -8.84
CA VAL A 75 -6.64 9.10 -9.08
C VAL A 75 -7.60 9.61 -8.01
N SER A 76 -8.69 10.22 -8.44
CA SER A 76 -9.70 10.77 -7.53
C SER A 76 -10.53 9.66 -6.87
N PRO A 77 -11.01 9.87 -5.64
CA PRO A 77 -11.98 8.98 -5.03
C PRO A 77 -13.26 8.89 -5.88
N VAL A 78 -13.87 7.70 -5.91
CA VAL A 78 -15.14 7.47 -6.59
C VAL A 78 -16.23 7.15 -5.57
N GLY A 79 -17.42 7.71 -5.78
CA GLY A 79 -18.59 7.43 -4.97
C GLY A 79 -19.49 6.34 -5.57
N ALA A 80 -20.45 5.84 -4.77
CA ALA A 80 -21.41 4.85 -5.24
C ALA A 80 -22.26 5.34 -6.42
N ASP A 81 -22.63 6.63 -6.42
CA ASP A 81 -23.42 7.21 -7.50
C ASP A 81 -22.62 7.36 -8.81
N ASP A 82 -21.31 7.56 -8.70
CA ASP A 82 -20.43 7.60 -9.88
C ASP A 82 -20.37 6.21 -10.54
N LEU A 83 -20.26 5.14 -9.74
CA LEU A 83 -20.25 3.76 -10.23
C LEU A 83 -21.55 3.41 -10.95
N LYS A 84 -22.69 3.84 -10.41
CA LYS A 84 -24.01 3.64 -11.03
C LYS A 84 -24.13 4.40 -12.36
N ARG A 85 -23.71 5.68 -12.38
CA ARG A 85 -23.73 6.51 -13.60
C ARG A 85 -22.85 5.95 -14.72
N GLN A 86 -21.75 5.33 -14.37
CA GLN A 86 -20.81 4.73 -15.30
C GLN A 86 -21.20 3.30 -15.72
N HIS A 87 -22.35 2.78 -15.25
CA HIS A 87 -22.82 1.43 -15.55
C HIS A 87 -21.81 0.33 -15.22
N VAL A 88 -21.10 0.49 -14.11
CA VAL A 88 -20.19 -0.55 -13.59
C VAL A 88 -21.00 -1.82 -13.27
N GLN A 89 -20.46 -2.98 -13.62
CA GLN A 89 -21.18 -4.26 -13.52
C GLN A 89 -20.73 -5.10 -12.30
N ALA A 90 -19.49 -4.94 -11.87
CA ALA A 90 -18.93 -5.67 -10.72
C ALA A 90 -17.83 -4.86 -10.02
N ILE A 91 -17.63 -5.16 -8.74
CA ILE A 91 -16.51 -4.64 -7.96
C ILE A 91 -15.44 -5.72 -7.89
N VAL A 92 -14.21 -5.40 -8.30
CA VAL A 92 -13.07 -6.31 -8.22
C VAL A 92 -12.10 -5.81 -7.16
N VAL A 93 -11.85 -6.64 -6.15
CA VAL A 93 -10.88 -6.36 -5.08
C VAL A 93 -9.56 -7.00 -5.43
N LEU A 94 -8.52 -6.18 -5.56
CA LEU A 94 -7.17 -6.66 -5.81
C LEU A 94 -6.50 -7.06 -4.50
N GLY A 95 -5.96 -8.25 -4.44
CA GLY A 95 -5.23 -8.78 -3.29
C GLY A 95 -4.08 -7.90 -2.81
N GLY A 96 -3.76 -8.01 -1.55
CA GLY A 96 -2.73 -7.23 -0.85
C GLY A 96 -1.87 -8.05 0.12
N GLY A 97 -2.14 -9.35 0.20
CA GLY A 97 -1.38 -10.31 0.98
C GLY A 97 -2.17 -11.03 2.09
N VAL A 98 -1.58 -12.11 2.57
CA VAL A 98 -2.11 -12.97 3.63
C VAL A 98 -1.09 -13.08 4.76
N GLU A 99 -1.56 -13.07 5.98
CA GLU A 99 -0.84 -13.51 7.18
C GLU A 99 -1.23 -14.97 7.44
N ASN A 100 -0.31 -15.89 7.15
CA ASN A 100 -0.62 -17.33 7.15
C ASN A 100 -0.83 -17.92 8.55
N GLU A 101 -0.21 -17.32 9.57
CA GLU A 101 -0.22 -17.81 10.95
C GLU A 101 -0.75 -16.73 11.91
N ALA A 102 -2.00 -16.32 11.74
CA ALA A 102 -2.66 -15.43 12.69
C ALA A 102 -3.19 -16.23 13.87
N ILE A 103 -2.48 -16.16 15.00
CA ILE A 103 -2.75 -16.97 16.20
C ILE A 103 -4.16 -16.74 16.71
N GLU A 104 -4.62 -15.49 16.73
CA GLU A 104 -5.95 -15.08 17.18
C GLU A 104 -7.10 -15.61 16.32
N TYR A 105 -6.83 -16.01 15.07
CA TYR A 105 -7.79 -16.61 14.16
C TYR A 105 -7.61 -18.11 14.00
N SER A 106 -6.59 -18.70 14.62
CA SER A 106 -6.20 -20.12 14.47
C SER A 106 -6.02 -20.55 13.02
N GLY A 107 -5.47 -19.65 12.19
CA GLY A 107 -5.28 -19.89 10.77
C GLY A 107 -4.99 -18.60 9.99
N PRO A 108 -5.05 -18.64 8.65
CA PRO A 108 -4.72 -17.49 7.83
C PRO A 108 -5.76 -16.36 7.96
N THR A 109 -5.26 -15.12 7.85
CA THR A 109 -6.08 -13.91 7.73
C THR A 109 -5.52 -13.00 6.65
N LEU A 110 -6.33 -12.05 6.18
CA LEU A 110 -5.87 -11.05 5.23
C LEU A 110 -4.87 -10.10 5.92
N SER A 111 -3.85 -9.67 5.18
CA SER A 111 -3.00 -8.58 5.64
C SER A 111 -3.81 -7.31 5.91
N PRO A 112 -3.33 -6.35 6.72
CA PRO A 112 -4.03 -5.09 6.96
C PRO A 112 -4.39 -4.35 5.66
N ASP A 113 -3.51 -4.38 4.66
CA ASP A 113 -3.74 -3.75 3.37
C ASP A 113 -4.86 -4.46 2.59
N ALA A 114 -4.84 -5.79 2.52
CA ALA A 114 -5.89 -6.59 1.87
C ALA A 114 -7.24 -6.42 2.57
N MET A 115 -7.26 -6.44 3.90
CA MET A 115 -8.47 -6.24 4.70
C MET A 115 -9.05 -4.85 4.48
N SER A 116 -8.22 -3.81 4.42
CA SER A 116 -8.69 -2.44 4.15
C SER A 116 -9.36 -2.31 2.79
N ARG A 117 -8.81 -2.95 1.75
CA ARG A 117 -9.42 -3.01 0.40
C ARG A 117 -10.77 -3.73 0.45
N LEU A 118 -10.82 -4.88 1.14
CA LEU A 118 -12.05 -5.66 1.27
C LEU A 118 -13.15 -4.86 1.98
N LEU A 119 -12.84 -4.18 3.08
CA LEU A 119 -13.79 -3.32 3.80
C LEU A 119 -14.34 -2.19 2.93
N TYR A 120 -13.49 -1.56 2.12
CA TYR A 120 -13.96 -0.53 1.18
C TYR A 120 -14.84 -1.12 0.08
N ALA A 121 -14.51 -2.29 -0.45
CA ALA A 121 -15.35 -2.99 -1.42
C ALA A 121 -16.72 -3.38 -0.84
N ILE A 122 -16.78 -3.84 0.41
CA ILE A 122 -18.04 -4.11 1.12
C ILE A 122 -18.89 -2.83 1.19
N HIS A 123 -18.27 -1.70 1.54
CA HIS A 123 -18.98 -0.40 1.58
C HIS A 123 -19.59 -0.07 0.21
N LEU A 124 -18.79 -0.17 -0.86
CA LEU A 124 -19.27 0.08 -2.23
C LEU A 124 -20.36 -0.91 -2.64
N SER A 125 -20.17 -2.21 -2.38
CA SER A 125 -21.15 -3.25 -2.72
C SER A 125 -22.50 -3.03 -2.02
N ARG A 126 -22.49 -2.70 -0.74
CA ARG A 126 -23.73 -2.37 0.01
C ARG A 126 -24.42 -1.13 -0.54
N SER A 127 -23.67 -0.12 -0.97
CA SER A 127 -24.23 1.15 -1.48
C SER A 127 -24.72 1.06 -2.93
N THR A 128 -24.14 0.17 -3.74
CA THR A 128 -24.45 0.02 -5.17
C THR A 128 -25.25 -1.23 -5.50
N GLN A 129 -25.26 -2.22 -4.61
CA GLN A 129 -25.78 -3.58 -4.83
C GLN A 129 -25.02 -4.36 -5.92
N LEU A 130 -23.81 -3.91 -6.30
CA LEU A 130 -22.97 -4.61 -7.26
C LEU A 130 -22.33 -5.86 -6.63
N PRO A 131 -22.26 -6.97 -7.39
CA PRO A 131 -21.56 -8.16 -6.95
C PRO A 131 -20.04 -7.92 -6.84
N MET A 132 -19.40 -8.69 -5.95
CA MET A 132 -17.98 -8.59 -5.69
C MET A 132 -17.21 -9.78 -6.27
N ALA A 133 -16.04 -9.49 -6.84
CA ALA A 133 -14.97 -10.44 -7.13
C ALA A 133 -13.76 -10.14 -6.23
N TYR A 134 -13.02 -11.17 -5.87
CA TYR A 134 -11.71 -11.03 -5.25
C TYR A 134 -10.67 -11.76 -6.10
N THR A 135 -9.52 -11.13 -6.32
CA THR A 135 -8.41 -11.70 -7.08
C THR A 135 -7.14 -11.71 -6.25
N GLY A 136 -6.59 -12.90 -6.05
CA GLY A 136 -5.36 -13.13 -5.29
C GLY A 136 -5.14 -14.61 -4.99
N GLY A 137 -4.08 -15.16 -5.58
CA GLY A 137 -3.63 -16.53 -5.32
C GLY A 137 -2.65 -16.60 -4.14
N ILE A 138 -1.67 -17.50 -4.23
CA ILE A 138 -0.63 -17.69 -3.19
C ILE A 138 0.63 -16.84 -3.42
N GLY A 139 0.72 -16.12 -4.55
CA GLY A 139 1.90 -15.33 -4.91
C GLY A 139 3.13 -16.16 -5.25
N TRP A 140 4.23 -15.50 -5.66
CA TRP A 140 5.49 -16.17 -6.00
C TRP A 140 6.23 -16.79 -4.81
N ALA A 141 6.03 -16.25 -3.62
CA ALA A 141 6.65 -16.73 -2.38
C ALA A 141 5.80 -17.79 -1.66
N GLY A 142 4.61 -18.10 -2.16
CA GLY A 142 3.72 -19.08 -1.57
C GLY A 142 4.21 -20.51 -1.74
N GLN A 143 3.88 -21.36 -0.76
CA GLN A 143 4.18 -22.79 -0.77
C GLN A 143 2.94 -23.59 -1.20
N ASN A 144 3.16 -24.72 -1.85
CA ASN A 144 2.07 -25.64 -2.21
C ASN A 144 1.27 -26.05 -0.96
N GLY A 145 -0.05 -25.97 -1.06
CA GLY A 145 -0.96 -26.30 0.05
C GLY A 145 -1.34 -25.13 0.96
N GLN A 146 -0.82 -23.91 0.71
CA GLN A 146 -1.32 -22.70 1.37
C GLN A 146 -2.68 -22.29 0.84
N THR A 147 -3.51 -21.72 1.70
CA THR A 147 -4.79 -21.12 1.32
C THR A 147 -4.54 -19.88 0.48
N SER A 148 -5.23 -19.75 -0.65
CA SER A 148 -5.13 -18.56 -1.50
C SER A 148 -5.72 -17.34 -0.82
N GLU A 149 -5.27 -16.15 -1.25
CA GLU A 149 -5.79 -14.90 -0.70
C GLU A 149 -7.30 -14.74 -0.94
N ALA A 150 -7.81 -15.15 -2.09
CA ALA A 150 -9.24 -15.10 -2.40
C ALA A 150 -10.09 -16.01 -1.48
N GLU A 151 -9.58 -17.19 -1.12
CA GLU A 151 -10.25 -18.07 -0.14
C GLU A 151 -10.24 -17.46 1.27
N VAL A 152 -9.12 -16.85 1.69
CA VAL A 152 -9.04 -16.14 2.98
C VAL A 152 -9.98 -14.94 3.00
N ALA A 153 -10.15 -14.23 1.88
CA ALA A 153 -11.11 -13.14 1.75
C ALA A 153 -12.56 -13.64 1.90
N ALA A 154 -12.91 -14.79 1.32
CA ALA A 154 -14.23 -15.39 1.48
C ALA A 154 -14.53 -15.76 2.94
N ILE A 155 -13.55 -16.32 3.65
CA ILE A 155 -13.64 -16.60 5.10
C ILE A 155 -13.85 -15.29 5.88
N ALA A 156 -13.10 -14.24 5.55
CA ALA A 156 -13.24 -12.93 6.21
C ALA A 156 -14.64 -12.33 6.00
N LEU A 157 -15.20 -12.40 4.79
CA LEU A 157 -16.56 -11.94 4.50
C LEU A 157 -17.61 -12.69 5.33
N THR A 158 -17.47 -14.00 5.47
CA THR A 158 -18.37 -14.81 6.30
C THR A 158 -18.31 -14.37 7.77
N ARG A 159 -17.11 -14.15 8.31
CA ARG A 159 -16.92 -13.66 9.69
C ARG A 159 -17.52 -12.26 9.90
N LEU A 160 -17.48 -11.41 8.87
CA LEU A 160 -18.02 -10.03 8.91
C LEU A 160 -19.53 -9.96 8.64
N GLY A 161 -20.20 -11.06 8.34
CA GLY A 161 -21.61 -11.04 7.89
C GLY A 161 -21.81 -10.15 6.65
N ALA A 162 -20.81 -10.14 5.77
CA ALA A 162 -20.80 -9.32 4.56
C ALA A 162 -21.29 -10.11 3.32
N PRO A 163 -21.67 -9.43 2.23
CA PRO A 163 -22.05 -10.10 0.99
C PRO A 163 -20.95 -11.06 0.51
N ALA A 164 -21.33 -12.25 0.07
CA ALA A 164 -20.40 -13.24 -0.45
C ALA A 164 -19.78 -12.78 -1.78
N LEU A 165 -18.59 -13.31 -2.10
CA LEU A 165 -17.98 -13.15 -3.41
C LEU A 165 -18.79 -13.94 -4.44
N ARG A 166 -19.11 -13.32 -5.57
CA ARG A 166 -19.64 -14.01 -6.72
C ARG A 166 -18.54 -14.71 -7.50
N TRP A 167 -17.35 -14.12 -7.56
CA TRP A 167 -16.20 -14.68 -8.24
C TRP A 167 -14.96 -14.64 -7.33
N GLN A 168 -14.18 -15.71 -7.39
CA GLN A 168 -12.93 -15.87 -6.66
C GLN A 168 -11.85 -16.32 -7.66
N GLU A 169 -10.86 -15.46 -7.88
CA GLU A 169 -9.68 -15.80 -8.64
C GLU A 169 -8.57 -16.13 -7.65
N ASN A 170 -8.08 -17.37 -7.62
CA ASN A 170 -7.20 -17.92 -6.60
C ASN A 170 -5.90 -18.54 -7.12
N GLN A 171 -5.53 -18.29 -8.39
CA GLN A 171 -4.37 -18.92 -9.04
C GLN A 171 -3.24 -17.96 -9.36
N SER A 172 -3.52 -16.67 -9.36
CA SER A 172 -2.57 -15.62 -9.71
C SER A 172 -1.38 -15.52 -8.76
N ARG A 173 -0.24 -15.12 -9.27
CA ARG A 173 1.01 -14.92 -8.53
C ARG A 173 1.46 -13.48 -8.49
N ASP A 174 0.94 -12.65 -9.39
CA ASP A 174 1.25 -11.23 -9.50
C ASP A 174 0.09 -10.43 -10.11
N THR A 175 0.24 -9.09 -10.20
CA THR A 175 -0.82 -8.18 -10.68
C THR A 175 -1.23 -8.46 -12.12
N ARG A 176 -0.31 -8.90 -12.98
CA ARG A 176 -0.62 -9.23 -14.38
C ARG A 176 -1.47 -10.49 -14.47
N GLU A 177 -1.11 -11.53 -13.73
CA GLU A 177 -1.90 -12.75 -13.65
C GLU A 177 -3.26 -12.49 -13.00
N ASN A 178 -3.33 -11.67 -11.93
CA ASN A 178 -4.60 -11.21 -11.36
C ASN A 178 -5.51 -10.64 -12.44
N ALA A 179 -4.99 -9.73 -13.27
CA ALA A 179 -5.79 -9.09 -14.32
C ALA A 179 -6.26 -10.10 -15.38
N LEU A 180 -5.37 -10.94 -15.90
CA LEU A 180 -5.67 -11.89 -16.97
C LEU A 180 -6.69 -12.95 -16.51
N LEU A 181 -6.46 -13.56 -15.34
CA LEU A 181 -7.33 -14.63 -14.85
C LEU A 181 -8.70 -14.09 -14.40
N THR A 182 -8.73 -12.91 -13.77
CA THR A 182 -9.98 -12.23 -13.41
C THR A 182 -10.77 -11.86 -14.67
N ALA A 183 -10.12 -11.32 -15.71
CA ALA A 183 -10.78 -10.96 -16.95
C ALA A 183 -11.41 -12.19 -17.63
N ALA A 184 -10.70 -13.32 -17.67
CA ALA A 184 -11.24 -14.56 -18.22
C ALA A 184 -12.48 -15.03 -17.42
N LEU A 185 -12.39 -14.99 -16.09
CA LEU A 185 -13.47 -15.40 -15.19
C LEU A 185 -14.72 -14.50 -15.35
N LEU A 186 -14.54 -13.18 -15.39
CA LEU A 186 -15.66 -12.23 -15.51
C LEU A 186 -16.30 -12.22 -16.90
N LYS A 187 -15.50 -12.35 -17.97
CA LYS A 187 -16.01 -12.38 -19.33
C LYS A 187 -16.92 -13.57 -19.61
N SER A 188 -16.73 -14.71 -18.92
CA SER A 188 -17.63 -15.86 -19.06
C SER A 188 -19.06 -15.55 -18.60
N ASP A 189 -19.22 -14.57 -17.69
CA ASP A 189 -20.52 -14.09 -17.19
C ASP A 189 -20.96 -12.78 -17.88
N GLY A 190 -20.29 -12.38 -18.97
CA GLY A 190 -20.62 -11.16 -19.73
C GLY A 190 -20.23 -9.85 -19.01
N ILE A 191 -19.38 -9.90 -17.98
CA ILE A 191 -18.89 -8.73 -17.29
C ILE A 191 -17.66 -8.17 -17.99
N THR A 192 -17.76 -6.92 -18.41
CA THR A 192 -16.68 -6.21 -19.13
C THR A 192 -16.27 -4.90 -18.49
N HIS A 193 -17.12 -4.32 -17.64
CA HIS A 193 -16.86 -3.06 -16.95
C HIS A 193 -16.86 -3.25 -15.43
N ILE A 194 -15.73 -2.96 -14.80
CA ILE A 194 -15.49 -3.20 -13.38
C ILE A 194 -15.12 -1.92 -12.61
N ALA A 195 -15.46 -1.86 -11.32
CA ALA A 195 -14.81 -0.99 -10.36
C ALA A 195 -13.63 -1.74 -9.75
N LEU A 196 -12.41 -1.27 -9.96
CA LEU A 196 -11.21 -1.88 -9.40
C LEU A 196 -10.84 -1.24 -8.07
N VAL A 197 -10.82 -2.04 -6.99
CA VAL A 197 -10.49 -1.59 -5.63
C VAL A 197 -9.06 -1.99 -5.29
N THR A 198 -8.21 -1.00 -5.07
CA THR A 198 -6.86 -1.14 -4.52
C THR A 198 -6.39 0.19 -3.92
N HIS A 199 -5.21 0.21 -3.30
CA HIS A 199 -4.63 1.44 -2.77
C HIS A 199 -4.33 2.45 -3.88
N ALA A 200 -4.50 3.74 -3.58
CA ALA A 200 -4.30 4.84 -4.54
C ALA A 200 -2.91 4.81 -5.18
N TRP A 201 -1.86 4.49 -4.39
CA TRP A 201 -0.49 4.38 -4.89
C TRP A 201 -0.27 3.20 -5.86
N HIS A 202 -1.07 2.13 -5.75
CA HIS A 202 -1.01 0.95 -6.63
C HIS A 202 -1.98 1.04 -7.82
N MET A 203 -2.96 1.92 -7.76
CA MET A 203 -4.05 2.03 -8.74
C MET A 203 -3.57 2.24 -10.18
N PRO A 204 -2.63 3.17 -10.47
CA PRO A 204 -2.25 3.44 -11.87
C PRO A 204 -1.71 2.20 -12.59
N ARG A 205 -0.84 1.41 -11.95
CA ARG A 205 -0.30 0.19 -12.53
C ARG A 205 -1.35 -0.91 -12.65
N SER A 206 -2.22 -1.02 -11.66
CA SER A 206 -3.31 -2.01 -11.67
C SER A 206 -4.29 -1.73 -12.81
N VAL A 207 -4.72 -0.49 -13.01
CA VAL A 207 -5.61 -0.11 -14.13
C VAL A 207 -5.01 -0.52 -15.46
N ARG A 208 -3.74 -0.19 -15.73
CA ARG A 208 -3.08 -0.59 -16.99
C ARG A 208 -3.14 -2.11 -17.23
N GLN A 209 -2.91 -2.92 -16.18
CA GLN A 209 -2.92 -4.38 -16.31
C GLN A 209 -4.33 -4.92 -16.60
N PHE A 210 -5.37 -4.40 -15.93
CA PHE A 210 -6.74 -4.85 -16.13
C PHE A 210 -7.31 -4.38 -17.48
N GLU A 211 -6.96 -3.18 -17.92
CA GLU A 211 -7.31 -2.69 -19.28
C GLU A 211 -6.60 -3.49 -20.38
N ALA A 212 -5.31 -3.82 -20.18
CA ALA A 212 -4.56 -4.69 -21.09
C ALA A 212 -5.17 -6.11 -21.17
N ALA A 213 -5.82 -6.59 -20.09
CA ALA A 213 -6.57 -7.84 -20.08
C ALA A 213 -7.96 -7.71 -20.78
N GLY A 214 -8.31 -6.50 -21.26
CA GLY A 214 -9.52 -6.23 -22.03
C GLY A 214 -10.76 -5.99 -21.18
N LEU A 215 -10.62 -5.47 -19.97
CA LEU A 215 -11.70 -4.96 -19.14
C LEU A 215 -11.75 -3.43 -19.24
N GLN A 216 -12.93 -2.86 -19.17
CA GLN A 216 -13.11 -1.44 -18.89
C GLN A 216 -13.00 -1.24 -17.37
N VAL A 217 -12.17 -0.30 -16.93
CA VAL A 217 -11.87 -0.10 -15.51
C VAL A 217 -12.31 1.27 -15.04
N THR A 218 -13.21 1.32 -14.05
CA THR A 218 -13.44 2.50 -13.22
C THR A 218 -12.57 2.35 -11.97
N PRO A 219 -11.56 3.19 -11.77
CA PRO A 219 -10.73 3.14 -10.57
C PRO A 219 -11.55 3.46 -9.32
N ALA A 220 -11.46 2.63 -8.30
CA ALA A 220 -12.03 2.88 -6.98
C ALA A 220 -10.90 2.85 -5.91
N PRO A 221 -10.04 3.89 -5.91
CA PRO A 221 -8.88 3.95 -5.05
C PRO A 221 -9.25 4.18 -3.58
N MET A 222 -8.46 3.57 -2.69
CA MET A 222 -8.52 3.78 -1.25
C MET A 222 -7.10 3.96 -0.67
N GLY A 223 -6.96 4.24 0.61
CA GLY A 223 -5.66 4.26 1.29
C GLY A 223 -4.65 5.23 0.68
N TYR A 224 -5.04 6.48 0.48
CA TYR A 224 -4.15 7.53 0.00
C TYR A 224 -3.02 7.81 0.99
N ILE A 225 -1.81 8.05 0.48
CA ILE A 225 -0.68 8.48 1.30
C ILE A 225 -0.95 9.89 1.79
N ARG A 226 -1.36 10.01 3.03
CA ARG A 226 -1.71 11.25 3.73
C ARG A 226 -1.23 11.21 5.17
N SER A 227 -1.15 12.35 5.81
CA SER A 227 -0.79 12.44 7.21
C SER A 227 -1.72 13.42 7.94
N ASP A 228 -2.20 12.97 9.10
CA ASP A 228 -2.94 13.80 10.06
C ASP A 228 -1.99 14.42 11.12
N LEU A 229 -0.69 14.17 10.98
CA LEU A 229 0.32 14.74 11.86
C LEU A 229 0.53 16.23 11.57
N SER A 230 0.94 16.97 12.60
CA SER A 230 1.39 18.36 12.40
C SER A 230 2.56 18.42 11.41
N PRO A 231 2.72 19.53 10.67
CA PRO A 231 3.78 19.67 9.66
C PRO A 231 5.17 19.32 10.17
N LEU A 232 5.51 19.71 11.41
CA LEU A 232 6.80 19.40 12.01
C LEU A 232 7.01 17.90 12.18
N LEU A 233 6.00 17.16 12.65
CA LEU A 233 6.09 15.71 12.86
C LEU A 233 6.21 14.94 11.55
N GLN A 234 5.69 15.47 10.44
CA GLN A 234 5.82 14.85 9.12
C GLN A 234 7.27 14.85 8.61
N TRP A 235 8.12 15.77 9.09
CA TRP A 235 9.54 15.85 8.76
C TRP A 235 10.44 15.04 9.70
N LEU A 236 9.86 14.37 10.68
CA LEU A 236 10.61 13.44 11.52
C LEU A 236 10.57 12.02 10.95
N PRO A 237 11.72 11.31 10.92
CA PRO A 237 11.80 9.94 10.45
C PRO A 237 10.87 8.99 11.19
N SER A 238 10.19 8.15 10.44
CA SER A 238 9.27 7.15 10.98
C SER A 238 9.28 5.89 10.13
N GLY A 239 8.96 4.74 10.73
CA GLY A 239 8.79 3.49 10.00
C GLY A 239 7.66 3.56 8.97
N LYS A 240 6.61 4.36 9.25
CA LYS A 240 5.51 4.61 8.30
C LYS A 240 6.02 5.39 7.09
N GLY A 241 6.76 6.48 7.27
CA GLY A 241 7.30 7.29 6.18
C GLY A 241 8.22 6.48 5.27
N LEU A 242 9.13 5.67 5.84
CA LEU A 242 10.03 4.81 5.06
C LEU A 242 9.26 3.77 4.24
N ARG A 243 8.25 3.13 4.82
CA ARG A 243 7.39 2.14 4.14
C ARG A 243 6.61 2.77 2.99
N GLU A 244 5.97 3.92 3.23
CA GLU A 244 5.18 4.64 2.22
C GLU A 244 6.08 5.13 1.07
N THR A 245 7.26 5.67 1.36
CA THR A 245 8.26 6.02 0.35
C THR A 245 8.67 4.81 -0.49
N GLY A 246 8.90 3.66 0.16
CA GLY A 246 9.20 2.41 -0.53
C GLY A 246 8.09 1.96 -1.48
N TRP A 247 6.82 2.11 -1.09
CA TRP A 247 5.66 1.81 -1.96
C TRP A 247 5.65 2.72 -3.19
N VAL A 248 5.82 4.03 -3.01
CA VAL A 248 5.81 4.99 -4.13
C VAL A 248 6.92 4.70 -5.11
N ILE A 249 8.16 4.51 -4.63
CA ILE A 249 9.30 4.22 -5.50
C ILE A 249 9.09 2.91 -6.28
N ARG A 250 8.62 1.86 -5.60
CA ARG A 250 8.34 0.57 -6.26
C ARG A 250 7.29 0.70 -7.36
N GLU A 251 6.20 1.42 -7.11
CA GLU A 251 5.15 1.60 -8.11
C GLU A 251 5.58 2.50 -9.26
N TRP A 252 6.34 3.57 -8.98
CA TRP A 252 6.92 4.41 -10.01
C TRP A 252 7.85 3.62 -10.94
N LEU A 253 8.76 2.82 -10.39
CA LEU A 253 9.61 1.91 -11.18
C LEU A 253 8.77 0.89 -11.95
N GLY A 254 7.74 0.32 -11.32
CA GLY A 254 6.81 -0.59 -12.00
C GLY A 254 6.10 0.05 -13.18
N LEU A 255 5.71 1.32 -13.09
CA LEU A 255 5.08 2.08 -14.19
C LEU A 255 6.02 2.38 -15.35
N LEU A 256 7.34 2.46 -15.11
CA LEU A 256 8.34 2.66 -16.17
C LEU A 256 8.63 1.36 -16.94
N LEU A 257 8.31 0.20 -16.38
CA LEU A 257 8.60 -1.11 -16.93
C LEU A 257 7.36 -1.78 -17.57
N THR A 258 6.20 -1.17 -17.42
CA THR A 258 4.92 -1.61 -18.00
C THR A 258 4.39 -0.61 -19.00
#